data_ebb35953d7e071ab07f3cd8a806654e9
#
_entry.id   ebb35953d7e071ab07f3cd8a806654e9
#
_cell.length_a   1.000
_cell.length_b   1.000
_cell.length_c   1.000
_cell.angle_alpha   90.00
_cell.angle_beta   90.00
_cell.angle_gamma   90.00
#
_symmetry.space_group_name_H-M   'P 1'
#
loop_
_entity.id
_entity.type
_entity.pdbx_description
1 polymer ?
#
loop_
_entity_poly.entity_id
_entity_poly.type
_entity_poly.pdbx_seq_one_letter_code
_entity_poly.pdbx_strand_id
1 'polypeptide(L)'
;MYIEERSFRRFVEACLEETAIVYVDHLLTQKNYIKEETIERMRLDEEVLMDFFREYISVSKVESRVRILSDLRDLASAESLDTFTLIYSNILEHQPDCPPDVVEKLVSLREGIPRKDAKEVVQECKEIYENSLVGGKPPRTGFVFPRVKCLTATK
;
A
#
# COMPACT_ATOMS: atom_id res chain seq x y z
N MET A 1 31.72 -6.49 -18.68
CA MET A 1 31.76 -6.34 -17.22
C MET A 1 31.03 -7.50 -16.57
N TYR A 2 31.65 -8.12 -15.61
CA TYR A 2 31.06 -9.26 -14.92
C TYR A 2 30.37 -8.79 -13.63
N ILE A 3 29.09 -9.08 -13.52
CA ILE A 3 28.32 -8.78 -12.31
C ILE A 3 27.93 -10.09 -11.66
N GLU A 4 28.25 -10.24 -10.38
CA GLU A 4 27.89 -11.42 -9.64
C GLU A 4 26.37 -11.55 -9.57
N GLU A 5 25.85 -12.75 -9.80
CA GLU A 5 24.41 -13.01 -9.84
C GLU A 5 23.69 -12.56 -8.57
N ARG A 6 24.30 -12.78 -7.41
CA ARG A 6 23.72 -12.37 -6.13
C ARG A 6 23.58 -10.85 -6.05
N SER A 7 24.61 -10.12 -6.48
CA SER A 7 24.58 -8.65 -6.49
C SER A 7 23.52 -8.13 -7.44
N PHE A 8 23.38 -8.78 -8.60
CA PHE A 8 22.37 -8.42 -9.57
C PHE A 8 20.95 -8.62 -9.02
N ARG A 9 20.70 -9.76 -8.36
CA ARG A 9 19.40 -10.03 -7.73
C ARG A 9 19.06 -9.01 -6.68
N ARG A 10 20.01 -8.63 -5.83
CA ARG A 10 19.80 -7.60 -4.80
C ARG A 10 19.48 -6.26 -5.43
N PHE A 11 20.16 -5.95 -6.52
CA PHE A 11 19.88 -4.71 -7.25
C PHE A 11 18.45 -4.69 -7.79
N VAL A 12 18.02 -5.80 -8.41
CA VAL A 12 16.67 -5.90 -8.96
C VAL A 12 15.61 -5.86 -7.87
N GLU A 13 15.84 -6.53 -6.73
CA GLU A 13 14.94 -6.46 -5.58
C GLU A 13 14.80 -5.03 -5.06
N ALA A 14 15.92 -4.31 -4.98
CA ALA A 14 15.90 -2.90 -4.55
C ALA A 14 15.11 -2.04 -5.54
N CYS A 15 15.23 -2.32 -6.83
CA CYS A 15 14.45 -1.61 -7.85
C CYS A 15 12.95 -1.87 -7.69
N LEU A 16 12.56 -3.11 -7.40
CA LEU A 16 11.16 -3.45 -7.17
C LEU A 16 10.62 -2.72 -5.94
N GLU A 17 11.37 -2.75 -4.84
CA GLU A 17 10.96 -2.07 -3.61
C GLU A 17 10.83 -0.56 -3.81
N GLU A 18 11.79 0.05 -4.50
CA GLU A 18 11.76 1.48 -4.79
C GLU A 18 10.57 1.84 -5.69
N THR A 19 10.29 0.99 -6.67
CA THR A 19 9.13 1.18 -7.56
C THR A 19 7.82 1.15 -6.75
N ALA A 20 7.70 0.20 -5.83
CA ALA A 20 6.52 0.09 -4.98
C ALA A 20 6.36 1.33 -4.08
N ILE A 21 7.46 1.81 -3.51
CA ILE A 21 7.44 3.00 -2.66
C ILE A 21 6.98 4.23 -3.43
N VAL A 22 7.55 4.46 -4.60
CA VAL A 22 7.18 5.58 -5.46
C VAL A 22 5.73 5.47 -5.90
N TYR A 23 5.28 4.28 -6.22
CA TYR A 23 3.90 4.05 -6.65
C TYR A 23 2.91 4.39 -5.53
N VAL A 24 3.17 3.92 -4.32
CA VAL A 24 2.32 4.21 -3.16
C VAL A 24 2.31 5.70 -2.86
N ASP A 25 3.48 6.35 -2.88
CA ASP A 25 3.57 7.79 -2.62
C ASP A 25 2.76 8.57 -3.66
N HIS A 26 2.88 8.19 -4.93
CA HIS A 26 2.12 8.82 -6.00
C HIS A 26 0.61 8.63 -5.83
N LEU A 27 0.19 7.43 -5.47
CA LEU A 27 -1.22 7.13 -5.22
C LEU A 27 -1.80 7.99 -4.10
N LEU A 28 -1.07 8.12 -3.00
CA LEU A 28 -1.54 8.86 -1.83
C LEU A 28 -1.44 10.37 -1.98
N THR A 29 -0.70 10.86 -2.96
CA THR A 29 -0.54 12.30 -3.18
C THR A 29 -1.40 12.83 -4.33
N GLN A 30 -2.25 11.98 -4.91
CA GLN A 30 -3.12 12.41 -6.00
C GLN A 30 -4.08 13.51 -5.54
N LYS A 31 -4.39 14.43 -6.45
CA LYS A 31 -5.32 15.53 -6.21
C LYS A 31 -6.73 15.24 -6.72
N ASN A 32 -6.83 14.32 -7.67
CA ASN A 32 -8.09 13.95 -8.29
C ASN A 32 -8.69 12.72 -7.62
N TYR A 33 -10.02 12.62 -7.65
CA TYR A 33 -10.70 11.45 -7.12
C TYR A 33 -10.28 10.17 -7.84
N ILE A 34 -10.21 9.09 -7.10
CA ILE A 34 -9.95 7.77 -7.67
C ILE A 34 -11.24 7.28 -8.33
N LYS A 35 -11.16 6.97 -9.61
CA LYS A 35 -12.28 6.47 -10.41
C LYS A 35 -12.05 5.02 -10.79
N GLU A 36 -13.08 4.40 -11.35
CA GLU A 36 -13.00 3.02 -11.80
C GLU A 36 -11.84 2.81 -12.80
N GLU A 37 -11.62 3.78 -13.67
CA GLU A 37 -10.50 3.75 -14.62
C GLU A 37 -9.15 3.70 -13.91
N THR A 38 -9.04 4.42 -12.79
CA THR A 38 -7.82 4.44 -11.97
C THR A 38 -7.57 3.05 -11.38
N ILE A 39 -8.62 2.42 -10.87
CA ILE A 39 -8.53 1.07 -10.29
C ILE A 39 -8.09 0.05 -11.34
N GLU A 40 -8.68 0.12 -12.53
CA GLU A 40 -8.30 -0.78 -13.62
C GLU A 40 -6.85 -0.58 -14.03
N ARG A 41 -6.39 0.66 -14.09
CA ARG A 41 -5.00 0.96 -14.41
C ARG A 41 -4.05 0.41 -13.35
N MET A 42 -4.43 0.53 -12.08
CA MET A 42 -3.63 -0.02 -10.98
C MET A 42 -3.48 -1.54 -11.14
N ARG A 43 -4.57 -2.21 -11.50
CA ARG A 43 -4.54 -3.67 -11.72
C ARG A 43 -3.60 -4.04 -12.85
N LEU A 44 -3.64 -3.29 -13.95
CA LEU A 44 -2.75 -3.52 -15.09
C LEU A 44 -1.30 -3.24 -14.75
N ASP A 45 -1.05 -2.20 -13.96
CA ASP A 45 0.31 -1.88 -13.49
C ASP A 45 0.88 -3.01 -12.63
N GLU A 46 0.05 -3.61 -11.77
CA GLU A 46 0.46 -4.75 -10.95
C GLU A 46 0.87 -5.93 -11.83
N GLU A 47 0.11 -6.22 -12.88
CA GLU A 47 0.42 -7.29 -13.82
C GLU A 47 1.75 -7.05 -14.53
N VAL A 48 1.98 -5.81 -14.95
CA VAL A 48 3.24 -5.43 -15.63
C VAL A 48 4.42 -5.62 -14.69
N LEU A 49 4.30 -5.20 -13.43
CA LEU A 49 5.35 -5.36 -12.45
C LEU A 49 5.64 -6.84 -12.18
N MET A 50 4.59 -7.65 -12.03
CA MET A 50 4.75 -9.10 -11.84
C MET A 50 5.48 -9.73 -13.02
N ASP A 51 5.03 -9.44 -14.23
CA ASP A 51 5.60 -10.03 -15.44
C ASP A 51 7.06 -9.63 -15.65
N PHE A 52 7.40 -8.38 -15.34
CA PHE A 52 8.77 -7.90 -15.50
C PHE A 52 9.72 -8.51 -14.47
N PHE A 53 9.34 -8.40 -13.17
CA PHE A 53 10.28 -8.79 -12.12
C PHE A 53 10.40 -10.28 -11.91
N ARG A 54 9.39 -11.07 -12.26
CA ARG A 54 9.46 -12.53 -12.08
C ARG A 54 10.53 -13.19 -12.94
N GLU A 55 11.02 -12.49 -13.96
CA GLU A 55 12.11 -13.00 -14.79
C GLU A 55 13.46 -12.94 -14.06
N TYR A 56 13.57 -12.07 -13.05
CA TYR A 56 14.83 -11.81 -12.36
C TYR A 56 14.82 -12.28 -10.91
N ILE A 57 13.67 -12.35 -10.29
CA ILE A 57 13.50 -12.69 -8.88
C ILE A 57 12.44 -13.79 -8.77
N SER A 58 12.48 -14.58 -7.68
CA SER A 58 11.48 -15.61 -7.48
C SER A 58 10.06 -15.03 -7.42
N VAL A 59 9.10 -15.78 -7.97
CA VAL A 59 7.70 -15.35 -8.03
C VAL A 59 7.17 -15.00 -6.64
N SER A 60 7.51 -15.79 -5.62
CA SER A 60 7.04 -15.55 -4.26
C SER A 60 7.51 -14.20 -3.70
N LYS A 61 8.75 -13.80 -4.03
CA LYS A 61 9.26 -12.49 -3.60
C LYS A 61 8.57 -11.36 -4.32
N VAL A 62 8.35 -11.50 -5.63
CA VAL A 62 7.64 -10.49 -6.41
C VAL A 62 6.23 -10.33 -5.90
N GLU A 63 5.51 -11.42 -5.68
CA GLU A 63 4.15 -11.39 -5.13
C GLU A 63 4.10 -10.69 -3.78
N SER A 64 5.06 -10.98 -2.91
CA SER A 64 5.14 -10.37 -1.59
C SER A 64 5.29 -8.85 -1.67
N ARG A 65 6.10 -8.36 -2.61
CA ARG A 65 6.34 -6.92 -2.78
C ARG A 65 5.20 -6.21 -3.50
N VAL A 66 4.59 -6.87 -4.48
CA VAL A 66 3.48 -6.29 -5.26
C VAL A 66 2.16 -6.36 -4.47
N ARG A 67 2.06 -7.27 -3.50
CA ARG A 67 0.84 -7.44 -2.71
C ARG A 67 0.36 -6.14 -2.07
N ILE A 68 1.28 -5.28 -1.62
CA ILE A 68 0.88 -4.01 -1.01
C ILE A 68 0.10 -3.13 -1.99
N LEU A 69 0.48 -3.16 -3.26
CA LEU A 69 -0.24 -2.39 -4.29
C LEU A 69 -1.63 -2.97 -4.52
N SER A 70 -1.74 -4.29 -4.52
CA SER A 70 -3.02 -4.98 -4.65
C SER A 70 -3.94 -4.67 -3.46
N ASP A 71 -3.41 -4.71 -2.25
CA ASP A 71 -4.16 -4.41 -1.03
C ASP A 71 -4.67 -2.96 -1.05
N LEU A 72 -3.82 -2.01 -1.46
CA LEU A 72 -4.22 -0.61 -1.54
C LEU A 72 -5.26 -0.39 -2.65
N ARG A 73 -5.15 -1.13 -3.75
CA ARG A 73 -6.16 -1.09 -4.81
C ARG A 73 -7.50 -1.57 -4.29
N ASP A 74 -7.51 -2.67 -3.55
CA ASP A 74 -8.73 -3.20 -2.95
C ASP A 74 -9.34 -2.19 -1.98
N LEU A 75 -8.51 -1.56 -1.18
CA LEU A 75 -8.96 -0.53 -0.25
C LEU A 75 -9.53 0.68 -0.99
N ALA A 76 -8.86 1.11 -2.06
CA ALA A 76 -9.32 2.25 -2.86
C ALA A 76 -10.64 1.95 -3.59
N SER A 77 -10.93 0.68 -3.87
CA SER A 77 -12.15 0.26 -4.56
C SER A 77 -13.28 -0.19 -3.64
N ALA A 78 -13.07 -0.13 -2.32
CA ALA A 78 -14.08 -0.56 -1.34
C ALA A 78 -15.37 0.23 -1.50
N GLU A 79 -16.50 -0.47 -1.49
CA GLU A 79 -17.81 0.14 -1.74
C GLU A 79 -18.57 0.51 -0.47
N SER A 80 -18.23 -0.12 0.65
CA SER A 80 -18.90 0.13 1.92
C SER A 80 -17.91 0.41 3.03
N LEU A 81 -18.38 1.02 4.11
CA LEU A 81 -17.55 1.32 5.27
C LEU A 81 -17.00 0.07 5.92
N ASP A 82 -17.83 -0.97 6.02
CA ASP A 82 -17.41 -2.25 6.59
C ASP A 82 -16.29 -2.88 5.75
N THR A 83 -16.35 -2.71 4.42
CA THR A 83 -15.32 -3.20 3.53
C THR A 83 -13.99 -2.49 3.77
N PHE A 84 -14.00 -1.18 3.99
CA PHE A 84 -12.77 -0.44 4.32
C PHE A 84 -12.08 -1.03 5.55
N THR A 85 -12.82 -1.26 6.62
CA THR A 85 -12.24 -1.76 7.87
C THR A 85 -11.73 -3.19 7.71
N LEU A 86 -12.48 -4.02 6.98
CA LEU A 86 -12.08 -5.40 6.72
C LEU A 86 -10.77 -5.47 5.91
N ILE A 87 -10.69 -4.69 4.84
CA ILE A 87 -9.50 -4.67 3.99
C ILE A 87 -8.31 -4.11 4.76
N TYR A 88 -8.52 -3.06 5.55
CA TYR A 88 -7.45 -2.50 6.36
C TYR A 88 -6.90 -3.53 7.36
N SER A 89 -7.78 -4.30 7.98
CA SER A 89 -7.35 -5.38 8.88
C SER A 89 -6.49 -6.40 8.15
N ASN A 90 -6.87 -6.76 6.91
CA ASN A 90 -6.10 -7.67 6.09
C ASN A 90 -4.73 -7.08 5.73
N ILE A 91 -4.67 -5.78 5.45
CA ILE A 91 -3.42 -5.09 5.16
C ILE A 91 -2.48 -5.19 6.36
N LEU A 92 -2.99 -4.99 7.57
CA LEU A 92 -2.18 -5.07 8.77
C LEU A 92 -1.59 -6.47 9.01
N GLU A 93 -2.24 -7.52 8.52
CA GLU A 93 -1.69 -8.87 8.61
C GLU A 93 -0.43 -9.03 7.76
N HIS A 94 -0.37 -8.34 6.63
CA HIS A 94 0.76 -8.40 5.69
C HIS A 94 1.75 -7.26 5.88
N GLN A 95 1.25 -6.10 6.26
CA GLN A 95 2.03 -4.87 6.46
C GLN A 95 1.65 -4.27 7.81
N PRO A 96 2.18 -4.81 8.92
CA PRO A 96 1.79 -4.36 10.27
C PRO A 96 2.07 -2.89 10.56
N ASP A 97 2.94 -2.26 9.78
CA ASP A 97 3.31 -0.85 9.95
C ASP A 97 2.47 0.10 9.09
N CYS A 98 1.41 -0.38 8.43
CA CYS A 98 0.54 0.46 7.63
C CYS A 98 -0.25 1.41 8.54
N PRO A 99 0.03 2.73 8.51
CA PRO A 99 -0.65 3.66 9.40
C PRO A 99 -2.08 3.94 8.93
N PRO A 100 -2.99 4.29 9.84
CA PRO A 100 -4.36 4.63 9.45
C PRO A 100 -4.46 5.88 8.57
N ASP A 101 -3.38 6.68 8.52
CA ASP A 101 -3.31 7.83 7.61
C ASP A 101 -3.50 7.44 6.15
N VAL A 102 -3.12 6.22 5.79
CA VAL A 102 -3.32 5.66 4.44
C VAL A 102 -4.82 5.59 4.15
N VAL A 103 -5.62 5.09 5.09
CA VAL A 103 -7.07 5.01 4.93
C VAL A 103 -7.66 6.41 4.80
N GLU A 104 -7.21 7.34 5.63
CA GLU A 104 -7.68 8.72 5.57
C GLU A 104 -7.43 9.34 4.20
N LYS A 105 -6.25 9.14 3.65
CA LYS A 105 -5.90 9.63 2.32
C LYS A 105 -6.78 9.00 1.23
N LEU A 106 -6.93 7.67 1.26
CA LEU A 106 -7.71 6.97 0.25
C LEU A 106 -9.20 7.31 0.33
N VAL A 107 -9.74 7.44 1.53
CA VAL A 107 -11.14 7.84 1.72
C VAL A 107 -11.36 9.25 1.17
N SER A 108 -10.41 10.15 1.39
CA SER A 108 -10.50 11.52 0.88
C SER A 108 -10.48 11.59 -0.64
N LEU A 109 -9.93 10.56 -1.30
CA LEU A 109 -9.88 10.47 -2.76
C LEU A 109 -11.10 9.78 -3.35
N ARG A 110 -12.04 9.33 -2.52
CA ARG A 110 -13.27 8.71 -2.98
C ARG A 110 -14.40 9.73 -3.07
N GLU A 111 -14.96 9.85 -4.27
CA GLU A 111 -16.12 10.70 -4.51
C GLU A 111 -17.37 10.07 -3.89
N GLY A 112 -18.23 10.88 -3.30
CA GLY A 112 -19.53 10.43 -2.82
C GLY A 112 -19.58 9.89 -1.40
N ILE A 113 -18.45 9.88 -0.68
CA ILE A 113 -18.43 9.46 0.72
C ILE A 113 -18.75 10.67 1.62
N PRO A 114 -19.82 10.63 2.41
CA PRO A 114 -20.14 11.72 3.35
C PRO A 114 -19.00 11.91 4.35
N ARG A 115 -18.77 13.18 4.73
CA ARG A 115 -17.70 13.52 5.67
C ARG A 115 -17.83 12.78 7.01
N LYS A 116 -19.06 12.61 7.49
CA LYS A 116 -19.34 11.89 8.73
C LYS A 116 -18.88 10.44 8.63
N ASP A 117 -19.23 9.78 7.53
CA ASP A 117 -18.87 8.39 7.28
C ASP A 117 -17.35 8.23 7.15
N ALA A 118 -16.71 9.17 6.47
CA ALA A 118 -15.25 9.17 6.32
C ALA A 118 -14.54 9.24 7.67
N LYS A 119 -15.00 10.12 8.56
CA LYS A 119 -14.44 10.26 9.91
C LYS A 119 -14.63 8.99 10.72
N GLU A 120 -15.80 8.37 10.60
CA GLU A 120 -16.13 7.14 11.31
C GLU A 120 -15.21 5.99 10.91
N VAL A 121 -15.00 5.80 9.59
CA VAL A 121 -14.09 4.78 9.06
C VAL A 121 -12.66 5.01 9.54
N VAL A 122 -12.19 6.25 9.46
CA VAL A 122 -10.83 6.60 9.88
C VAL A 122 -10.65 6.31 11.36
N GLN A 123 -11.64 6.64 12.17
CA GLN A 123 -11.58 6.39 13.61
C GLN A 123 -11.54 4.89 13.92
N GLU A 124 -12.36 4.10 13.26
CA GLU A 124 -12.34 2.65 13.41
C GLU A 124 -11.00 2.06 13.02
N CYS A 125 -10.42 2.54 11.92
CA CYS A 125 -9.10 2.08 11.48
C CYS A 125 -8.00 2.46 12.45
N LYS A 126 -8.08 3.63 13.08
CA LYS A 126 -7.14 4.03 14.12
C LYS A 126 -7.20 3.08 15.32
N GLU A 127 -8.40 2.70 15.72
CA GLU A 127 -8.58 1.74 16.82
C GLU A 127 -8.02 0.35 16.45
N ILE A 128 -8.27 -0.10 15.22
CA ILE A 128 -7.73 -1.38 14.73
C ILE A 128 -6.20 -1.35 14.75
N TYR A 129 -5.61 -0.24 14.30
CA TYR A 129 -4.17 -0.09 14.29
C TYR A 129 -3.57 -0.13 15.70
N GLU A 130 -4.16 0.63 16.62
CA GLU A 130 -3.70 0.68 18.01
C GLU A 130 -3.80 -0.69 18.67
N ASN A 131 -4.87 -1.43 18.41
CA ASN A 131 -5.05 -2.77 18.96
C ASN A 131 -4.08 -3.79 18.37
N SER A 132 -3.55 -3.51 17.18
CA SER A 132 -2.59 -4.41 16.52
C SER A 132 -1.15 -4.21 17.00
N LEU A 133 -0.88 -3.10 17.71
CA LEU A 133 0.47 -2.81 18.18
C LEU A 133 0.84 -3.70 19.36
N VAL A 134 2.01 -4.32 19.28
CA VAL A 134 2.53 -5.15 20.35
C VAL A 134 3.36 -4.28 21.30
N GLY A 135 2.94 -4.21 22.56
CA GLY A 135 3.60 -3.37 23.54
C GLY A 135 3.54 -1.88 23.22
N GLY A 136 2.57 -1.47 22.42
CA GLY A 136 2.40 -0.08 22.02
C GLY A 136 3.37 0.42 20.97
N LYS A 137 4.18 -0.47 20.38
CA LYS A 137 5.15 -0.11 19.35
C LYS A 137 4.87 -0.82 18.04
N PRO A 138 4.97 -0.14 16.88
CA PRO A 138 4.79 -0.81 15.60
C PRO A 138 5.94 -1.77 15.31
N PRO A 139 5.65 -2.93 14.68
CA PRO A 139 6.70 -3.85 14.28
C PRO A 139 7.55 -3.25 13.15
N ARG A 140 8.84 -3.58 13.14
CA ARG A 140 9.80 -3.06 12.16
C ARG A 140 9.93 -3.97 10.94
N THR A 141 8.81 -4.32 10.32
CA THR A 141 8.82 -5.29 9.23
C THR A 141 8.50 -4.72 7.87
N GLY A 142 7.98 -3.49 7.80
CA GLY A 142 7.57 -2.90 6.54
C GLY A 142 8.72 -2.23 5.78
N PHE A 143 8.66 -2.29 4.46
CA PHE A 143 9.64 -1.62 3.62
C PHE A 143 9.09 -0.41 2.88
N VAL A 144 7.76 -0.28 2.78
CA VAL A 144 7.10 0.77 1.99
C VAL A 144 6.69 1.97 2.82
N PHE A 145 5.83 1.77 3.82
CA PHE A 145 5.21 2.89 4.54
C PHE A 145 6.19 3.80 5.26
N PRO A 146 7.24 3.30 5.92
CA PRO A 146 8.21 4.19 6.57
C PRO A 146 8.96 5.08 5.58
N ARG A 147 8.98 4.73 4.29
CA ARG A 147 9.70 5.46 3.26
C ARG A 147 8.78 6.29 2.35
N VAL A 148 7.47 6.21 2.54
CA VAL A 148 6.51 7.01 1.75
C VAL A 148 6.53 8.45 2.25
N LYS A 149 6.96 9.36 1.41
CA LYS A 149 7.21 10.76 1.79
C LYS A 149 5.98 11.49 2.30
N CYS A 150 4.81 11.25 1.70
CA CYS A 150 3.59 11.95 2.11
C CYS A 150 3.13 11.55 3.53
N LEU A 151 3.53 10.38 4.02
CA LEU A 151 3.20 9.92 5.36
C LEU A 151 4.21 10.38 6.41
N THR A 152 5.44 10.67 6.00
CA THR A 152 6.52 11.04 6.92
C THR A 152 6.82 12.53 6.95
N ALA A 153 6.34 13.29 5.97
CA ALA A 153 6.65 14.71 5.81
C ALA A 153 5.70 15.65 6.57
N THR A 154 4.72 15.14 7.27
CA THR A 154 3.66 15.92 7.91
C THR A 154 3.99 16.38 9.33
N LYS A 155 5.24 16.60 9.61
CA LYS A 155 5.61 17.00 10.97
C LYS A 155 6.20 18.36 11.07
#